data_bd6ce2dba9f5ae957bf35ee7cf7e7b03
#
_entry.id   bd6ce2dba9f5ae957bf35ee7cf7e7b03
#
_cell.length_a   1.000
_cell.length_b   1.000
_cell.length_c   1.000
_cell.angle_alpha   90.00
_cell.angle_beta   90.00
_cell.angle_gamma   90.00
#
_symmetry.space_group_name_H-M   'P 1'
#
loop_
_entity.id
_entity.type
_entity.pdbx_description
1 polymer ?
#
loop_
_entity_poly.entity_id
_entity_poly.type
_entity_poly.pdbx_seq_one_letter_code
_entity_poly.pdbx_strand_id
1 'polypeptide(L)'
;MSTATARRIDAPAPPSLQVIRGAEANPYHAKVEYTYQDDPEDWRKAIGEDLMFQFGVYDDPRSVPPISLNESGLRYFDQQMEIAGLDQPPPFPIRRILDVGCGWGFGLRYLAEHFPQCRQLDGINISETQLAHCARYHAQQHLSDRVNLYLCDAQDVALLPNPDTPYDLVTIRGVISHFPNDLYERSMKQVAARMRPGAKVVISDNLYNIPLDNYRSDIEDEVDRLACKHRKTPAYFRRVLEESGFIVEDMRVLPRNIDVARWFTDVKENIEKNFTPDTIPPPLEELRVMAVSLSVALIKDKFSTYSVIARRV
;
A
#
# COMPACT_ATOMS: atom_id res chain seq x y z
N MET A 1 -24.87 -22.08 46.13
CA MET A 1 -24.12 -22.18 44.86
C MET A 1 -24.61 -21.04 43.97
N SER A 2 -23.84 -19.96 43.92
CA SER A 2 -24.21 -18.75 43.14
C SER A 2 -23.50 -18.83 41.80
N THR A 3 -24.25 -18.93 40.70
CA THR A 3 -23.72 -18.93 39.35
C THR A 3 -23.48 -17.47 38.94
N ALA A 4 -22.20 -17.07 38.93
CA ALA A 4 -21.81 -15.79 38.39
C ALA A 4 -21.97 -15.81 36.86
N THR A 5 -22.96 -15.06 36.36
CA THR A 5 -23.15 -14.83 34.93
C THR A 5 -22.08 -13.83 34.45
N ALA A 6 -21.13 -14.32 33.67
CA ALA A 6 -20.14 -13.47 33.02
C ALA A 6 -20.88 -12.51 32.09
N ARG A 7 -20.80 -11.20 32.36
CA ARG A 7 -21.24 -10.15 31.43
C ARG A 7 -20.29 -10.21 30.18
N ARG A 8 -20.89 -10.52 29.03
CA ARG A 8 -20.26 -10.22 27.75
C ARG A 8 -20.04 -8.71 27.69
N ILE A 9 -18.81 -8.29 27.64
CA ILE A 9 -18.47 -6.90 27.27
C ILE A 9 -18.70 -6.86 25.76
N ASP A 10 -19.79 -6.24 25.34
CA ASP A 10 -20.05 -5.99 23.93
C ASP A 10 -18.88 -5.11 23.41
N ALA A 11 -18.19 -5.61 22.39
CA ALA A 11 -17.18 -4.82 21.69
C ALA A 11 -17.86 -3.53 21.18
N PRO A 12 -17.21 -2.35 21.30
CA PRO A 12 -17.77 -1.11 20.79
C PRO A 12 -18.08 -1.28 19.31
N ALA A 13 -19.23 -0.73 18.89
CA ALA A 13 -19.60 -0.72 17.47
C ALA A 13 -18.45 -0.09 16.67
N PRO A 14 -18.09 -0.66 15.51
CA PRO A 14 -17.04 -0.10 14.69
C PRO A 14 -17.37 1.38 14.36
N PRO A 15 -16.37 2.29 14.37
CA PRO A 15 -16.60 3.68 13.99
C PRO A 15 -17.26 3.72 12.62
N SER A 16 -18.26 4.57 12.46
CA SER A 16 -19.00 4.71 11.19
C SER A 16 -18.00 5.14 10.11
N LEU A 17 -17.83 4.27 9.12
CA LEU A 17 -16.98 4.53 7.97
C LEU A 17 -17.53 5.74 7.20
N GLN A 18 -16.72 6.77 7.00
CA GLN A 18 -17.10 7.92 6.20
C GLN A 18 -16.91 7.62 4.72
N VAL A 19 -18.00 7.77 3.94
CA VAL A 19 -17.98 7.56 2.49
C VAL A 19 -17.81 8.90 1.79
N ILE A 20 -16.74 9.03 1.01
CA ILE A 20 -16.46 10.19 0.16
C ILE A 20 -16.59 9.72 -1.29
N ARG A 21 -17.59 10.23 -1.99
CA ARG A 21 -17.83 9.91 -3.40
C ARG A 21 -17.83 11.19 -4.23
N GLY A 22 -16.92 11.24 -5.18
CA GLY A 22 -16.93 12.22 -6.26
C GLY A 22 -17.64 11.71 -7.48
N ALA A 23 -17.32 12.22 -8.66
CA ALA A 23 -18.09 12.06 -9.87
C ALA A 23 -18.06 10.65 -10.38
N GLU A 24 -17.24 9.91 -10.82
CA GLU A 24 -17.47 8.69 -11.59
C GLU A 24 -16.74 7.45 -11.01
N ALA A 25 -17.48 6.35 -10.90
CA ALA A 25 -16.88 5.06 -10.58
C ALA A 25 -16.03 4.58 -11.79
N ASN A 26 -14.76 4.29 -11.54
CA ASN A 26 -13.94 3.59 -12.53
C ASN A 26 -14.36 2.12 -12.57
N PRO A 27 -14.71 1.53 -13.72
CA PRO A 27 -15.09 0.11 -13.82
C PRO A 27 -14.02 -0.86 -13.28
N TYR A 28 -12.75 -0.43 -13.25
CA TYR A 28 -11.66 -1.23 -12.72
C TYR A 28 -11.68 -1.35 -11.18
N HIS A 29 -12.37 -0.45 -10.48
CA HIS A 29 -12.54 -0.53 -9.03
C HIS A 29 -13.16 -1.84 -8.58
N ALA A 30 -14.21 -2.30 -9.26
CA ALA A 30 -14.87 -3.56 -8.90
C ALA A 30 -13.89 -4.76 -8.90
N LYS A 31 -12.92 -4.76 -9.80
CA LYS A 31 -11.88 -5.79 -9.83
C LYS A 31 -10.91 -5.66 -8.65
N VAL A 32 -10.51 -4.46 -8.31
CA VAL A 32 -9.64 -4.21 -7.15
C VAL A 32 -10.36 -4.57 -5.85
N GLU A 33 -11.63 -4.15 -5.69
CA GLU A 33 -12.46 -4.53 -4.54
C GLU A 33 -12.58 -6.03 -4.41
N TYR A 34 -12.89 -6.73 -5.51
CA TYR A 34 -12.97 -8.20 -5.54
C TYR A 34 -11.67 -8.86 -5.09
N THR A 35 -10.53 -8.34 -5.50
CA THR A 35 -9.20 -8.86 -5.11
C THR A 35 -8.99 -8.85 -3.60
N TYR A 36 -9.54 -7.87 -2.89
CA TYR A 36 -9.30 -7.66 -1.45
C TYR A 36 -10.53 -7.88 -0.57
N GLN A 37 -11.58 -8.55 -1.08
CA GLN A 37 -12.81 -8.79 -0.31
C GLN A 37 -12.74 -10.01 0.61
N ASP A 38 -11.77 -10.91 0.41
CA ASP A 38 -11.64 -12.14 1.18
C ASP A 38 -11.27 -11.88 2.65
N ASP A 39 -11.43 -12.91 3.47
CA ASP A 39 -11.15 -12.83 4.91
C ASP A 39 -9.70 -12.39 5.15
N PRO A 40 -9.44 -11.33 5.92
CA PRO A 40 -8.10 -10.93 6.31
C PRO A 40 -7.26 -12.05 6.94
N GLU A 41 -7.88 -13.03 7.59
CA GLU A 41 -7.17 -14.17 8.17
C GLU A 41 -6.54 -15.10 7.12
N ASP A 42 -7.14 -15.19 5.93
CA ASP A 42 -6.54 -15.94 4.84
C ASP A 42 -5.35 -15.18 4.24
N TRP A 43 -5.46 -13.86 4.09
CA TRP A 43 -4.33 -13.01 3.72
C TRP A 43 -3.19 -13.08 4.75
N ARG A 44 -3.52 -13.12 6.06
CA ARG A 44 -2.53 -13.24 7.14
C ARG A 44 -1.68 -14.50 7.02
N LYS A 45 -2.29 -15.63 6.66
CA LYS A 45 -1.57 -16.88 6.41
C LYS A 45 -0.56 -16.78 5.25
N ALA A 46 -0.83 -15.92 4.27
CA ALA A 46 0.02 -15.72 3.09
C ALA A 46 1.12 -14.68 3.31
N ILE A 47 0.74 -13.48 3.80
CA ILE A 47 1.64 -12.31 3.83
C ILE A 47 2.13 -11.93 5.24
N GLY A 48 1.73 -12.69 6.27
CA GLY A 48 2.20 -12.52 7.64
C GLY A 48 1.24 -11.75 8.55
N GLU A 49 1.56 -11.73 9.84
CA GLU A 49 0.68 -11.32 10.94
C GLU A 49 0.17 -9.88 10.83
N ASP A 50 1.00 -8.96 10.37
CA ASP A 50 0.64 -7.54 10.28
C ASP A 50 -0.14 -7.17 9.01
N LEU A 51 -0.43 -8.14 8.14
CA LEU A 51 -1.11 -7.91 6.84
C LEU A 51 -0.42 -6.82 6.01
N MET A 52 0.90 -6.76 6.07
CA MET A 52 1.70 -5.81 5.33
C MET A 52 1.94 -6.33 3.91
N PHE A 53 1.06 -5.98 2.97
CA PHE A 53 1.22 -6.36 1.57
C PHE A 53 2.20 -5.43 0.86
N GLN A 54 3.46 -5.52 1.27
CA GLN A 54 4.57 -4.76 0.71
C GLN A 54 5.82 -5.63 0.63
N PHE A 55 6.60 -5.42 -0.42
CA PHE A 55 7.89 -6.09 -0.55
C PHE A 55 8.85 -5.65 0.56
N GLY A 56 9.87 -6.47 0.79
CA GLY A 56 10.81 -6.26 1.89
C GLY A 56 12.25 -6.08 1.44
N VAL A 57 13.08 -5.59 2.35
CA VAL A 57 14.52 -5.50 2.22
C VAL A 57 15.17 -6.57 3.11
N TYR A 58 16.09 -7.33 2.54
CA TYR A 58 16.82 -8.40 3.21
C TYR A 58 18.33 -8.07 3.23
N ASP A 59 19.01 -8.34 4.35
CA ASP A 59 20.48 -8.23 4.41
C ASP A 59 21.13 -9.27 3.48
N ASP A 60 20.71 -10.53 3.65
CA ASP A 60 21.00 -11.60 2.70
C ASP A 60 19.69 -12.32 2.32
N PRO A 61 19.20 -12.12 1.08
CA PRO A 61 17.97 -12.78 0.61
C PRO A 61 18.10 -14.30 0.48
N ARG A 62 19.30 -14.87 0.66
CA ARG A 62 19.56 -16.31 0.64
C ARG A 62 19.64 -16.92 2.03
N SER A 63 19.53 -16.12 3.08
CA SER A 63 19.62 -16.62 4.48
C SER A 63 18.51 -17.63 4.80
N VAL A 64 18.85 -18.60 5.65
CA VAL A 64 17.94 -19.62 6.16
C VAL A 64 18.17 -19.77 7.66
N PRO A 65 17.16 -19.56 8.52
CA PRO A 65 15.81 -19.08 8.17
C PRO A 65 15.83 -17.62 7.68
N PRO A 66 14.86 -17.21 6.86
CA PRO A 66 14.72 -15.81 6.48
C PRO A 66 14.22 -14.97 7.66
N ILE A 67 14.43 -13.65 7.58
CA ILE A 67 13.63 -12.72 8.39
C ILE A 67 12.18 -12.79 7.95
N SER A 68 11.25 -12.44 8.83
CA SER A 68 9.82 -12.47 8.50
C SER A 68 9.48 -11.47 7.38
N LEU A 69 8.37 -11.75 6.68
CA LEU A 69 7.82 -10.81 5.68
C LEU A 69 7.57 -9.43 6.29
N ASN A 70 7.01 -9.39 7.51
CA ASN A 70 6.74 -8.14 8.21
C ASN A 70 8.02 -7.36 8.53
N GLU A 71 9.04 -8.03 9.07
CA GLU A 71 10.32 -7.39 9.38
C GLU A 71 11.00 -6.85 8.12
N SER A 72 11.01 -7.62 7.03
CA SER A 72 11.59 -7.17 5.76
C SER A 72 10.84 -5.95 5.19
N GLY A 73 9.52 -5.94 5.31
CA GLY A 73 8.68 -4.82 4.90
C GLY A 73 8.87 -3.57 5.76
N LEU A 74 9.04 -3.72 7.09
CA LEU A 74 9.41 -2.62 7.99
C LEU A 74 10.73 -1.99 7.60
N ARG A 75 11.77 -2.80 7.38
CA ARG A 75 13.09 -2.32 6.93
C ARG A 75 12.99 -1.51 5.63
N TYR A 76 12.12 -1.93 4.72
CA TYR A 76 11.88 -1.17 3.49
C TYR A 76 11.23 0.19 3.79
N PHE A 77 10.24 0.23 4.68
CA PHE A 77 9.58 1.49 5.04
C PHE A 77 10.57 2.43 5.74
N ASP A 78 11.39 1.94 6.67
CA ASP A 78 12.43 2.70 7.36
C ASP A 78 13.43 3.30 6.36
N GLN A 79 13.92 2.53 5.40
CA GLN A 79 14.80 3.04 4.34
C GLN A 79 14.13 4.11 3.48
N GLN A 80 12.82 4.00 3.20
CA GLN A 80 12.10 5.06 2.48
C GLN A 80 12.02 6.35 3.32
N MET A 81 11.78 6.24 4.63
CA MET A 81 11.78 7.40 5.54
C MET A 81 13.17 8.04 5.63
N GLU A 82 14.23 7.25 5.70
CA GLU A 82 15.62 7.71 5.70
C GLU A 82 15.94 8.47 4.39
N ILE A 83 15.67 7.88 3.21
CA ILE A 83 15.89 8.52 1.91
C ILE A 83 15.07 9.82 1.79
N ALA A 84 13.88 9.85 2.36
CA ALA A 84 13.06 11.04 2.40
C ALA A 84 13.56 12.09 3.40
N GLY A 85 14.57 11.78 4.25
CA GLY A 85 15.02 12.63 5.35
C GLY A 85 13.94 12.83 6.41
N LEU A 86 13.16 11.80 6.66
CA LEU A 86 12.05 11.78 7.63
C LEU A 86 12.33 10.86 8.84
N ASP A 87 13.49 10.21 8.86
CA ASP A 87 14.04 9.45 9.99
C ASP A 87 14.60 10.35 11.10
N GLN A 88 14.96 11.59 10.76
CA GLN A 88 15.38 12.65 11.66
C GLN A 88 14.22 13.65 11.86
N PRO A 89 14.26 14.49 12.93
CA PRO A 89 13.25 15.52 13.07
C PRO A 89 13.15 16.36 11.78
N PRO A 90 12.01 16.32 11.09
CA PRO A 90 11.89 17.06 9.83
C PRO A 90 11.99 18.56 10.10
N PRO A 91 12.40 19.39 9.12
CA PRO A 91 12.55 20.83 9.27
C PRO A 91 11.24 21.55 9.64
N PHE A 92 10.13 20.85 9.59
CA PHE A 92 8.81 21.30 10.00
C PHE A 92 8.04 20.12 10.66
N PRO A 93 7.13 20.41 11.59
CA PRO A 93 6.39 19.37 12.27
C PRO A 93 5.42 18.65 11.30
N ILE A 94 5.46 17.33 11.28
CA ILE A 94 4.46 16.50 10.60
C ILE A 94 3.22 16.43 11.51
N ARG A 95 2.15 17.10 11.12
CA ARG A 95 0.91 17.21 11.90
C ARG A 95 -0.25 16.48 11.28
N ARG A 96 -0.26 16.35 9.94
CA ARG A 96 -1.30 15.69 9.18
C ARG A 96 -0.70 14.84 8.08
N ILE A 97 -1.07 13.55 8.06
CA ILE A 97 -0.59 12.56 7.09
C ILE A 97 -1.79 11.99 6.33
N LEU A 98 -1.60 11.70 5.05
CA LEU A 98 -2.54 10.93 4.25
C LEU A 98 -1.85 9.64 3.78
N ASP A 99 -2.52 8.50 3.98
CA ASP A 99 -2.13 7.21 3.40
C ASP A 99 -3.15 6.80 2.32
N VAL A 100 -2.73 6.87 1.07
CA VAL A 100 -3.57 6.54 -0.10
C VAL A 100 -3.49 5.05 -0.36
N GLY A 101 -4.62 4.36 -0.27
CA GLY A 101 -4.67 2.91 -0.34
C GLY A 101 -4.14 2.25 0.94
N CYS A 102 -4.64 2.69 2.10
CA CYS A 102 -4.13 2.30 3.41
C CYS A 102 -4.28 0.80 3.76
N GLY A 103 -4.93 0.02 2.90
CA GLY A 103 -5.07 -1.43 3.05
C GLY A 103 -5.70 -1.83 4.39
N TRP A 104 -5.09 -2.80 5.06
CA TRP A 104 -5.52 -3.28 6.39
C TRP A 104 -5.03 -2.41 7.56
N GLY A 105 -4.31 -1.29 7.30
CA GLY A 105 -3.99 -0.27 8.30
C GLY A 105 -2.58 -0.31 8.89
N PHE A 106 -1.75 -1.26 8.48
CA PHE A 106 -0.37 -1.35 8.98
C PHE A 106 0.43 -0.07 8.73
N GLY A 107 0.33 0.51 7.52
CA GLY A 107 1.03 1.75 7.17
C GLY A 107 0.67 2.91 8.09
N LEU A 108 -0.61 3.07 8.40
CA LEU A 108 -1.08 4.10 9.34
C LEU A 108 -0.56 3.88 10.76
N ARG A 109 -0.49 2.62 11.26
CA ARG A 109 0.14 2.31 12.56
C ARG A 109 1.61 2.71 12.55
N TYR A 110 2.36 2.25 11.54
CA TYR A 110 3.77 2.61 11.40
C TYR A 110 3.98 4.12 11.43
N LEU A 111 3.19 4.87 10.66
CA LEU A 111 3.28 6.34 10.60
C LEU A 111 2.90 6.99 11.94
N ALA A 112 1.93 6.43 12.67
CA ALA A 112 1.55 6.91 13.99
C ALA A 112 2.64 6.72 15.03
N GLU A 113 3.39 5.61 14.96
CA GLU A 113 4.54 5.31 15.82
C GLU A 113 5.77 6.15 15.43
N HIS A 114 6.03 6.28 14.14
CA HIS A 114 7.16 7.04 13.60
C HIS A 114 7.02 8.56 13.83
N PHE A 115 5.78 9.06 13.77
CA PHE A 115 5.44 10.47 14.01
C PHE A 115 4.50 10.61 15.23
N PRO A 116 4.98 10.41 16.47
CA PRO A 116 4.12 10.42 17.66
C PRO A 116 3.44 11.78 17.89
N GLN A 117 3.98 12.87 17.35
CA GLN A 117 3.38 14.21 17.41
C GLN A 117 2.33 14.47 16.32
N CYS A 118 2.20 13.60 15.34
CA CYS A 118 1.16 13.71 14.33
C CYS A 118 -0.21 13.47 14.95
N ARG A 119 -1.10 14.45 14.81
CA ARG A 119 -2.42 14.40 15.45
C ARG A 119 -3.50 13.83 14.55
N GLN A 120 -3.29 13.84 13.24
CA GLN A 120 -4.27 13.40 12.28
C GLN A 120 -3.61 12.56 11.19
N LEU A 121 -4.02 11.30 11.12
CA LEU A 121 -3.67 10.38 10.07
C LEU A 121 -4.96 9.99 9.33
N ASP A 122 -5.06 10.39 8.08
CA ASP A 122 -6.18 10.07 7.23
C ASP A 122 -5.80 8.89 6.32
N GLY A 123 -6.59 7.83 6.34
CA GLY A 123 -6.45 6.68 5.45
C GLY A 123 -7.61 6.63 4.46
N ILE A 124 -7.29 6.49 3.18
CA ILE A 124 -8.30 6.25 2.15
C ILE A 124 -8.12 4.88 1.51
N ASN A 125 -9.23 4.26 1.17
CA ASN A 125 -9.25 3.01 0.41
C ASN A 125 -10.58 2.89 -0.33
N ILE A 126 -10.62 2.05 -1.37
CA ILE A 126 -11.85 1.69 -2.10
C ILE A 126 -12.46 0.38 -1.58
N SER A 127 -11.72 -0.45 -0.84
CA SER A 127 -12.20 -1.70 -0.24
C SER A 127 -12.83 -1.45 1.13
N GLU A 128 -14.14 -1.65 1.24
CA GLU A 128 -14.87 -1.55 2.49
C GLU A 128 -14.42 -2.64 3.49
N THR A 129 -14.14 -3.85 3.01
CA THR A 129 -13.65 -4.97 3.83
C THR A 129 -12.31 -4.63 4.49
N GLN A 130 -11.36 -4.08 3.72
CA GLN A 130 -10.07 -3.65 4.27
C GLN A 130 -10.24 -2.53 5.29
N LEU A 131 -11.06 -1.52 5.01
CA LEU A 131 -11.32 -0.42 5.93
C LEU A 131 -12.00 -0.86 7.22
N ALA A 132 -12.95 -1.80 7.14
CA ALA A 132 -13.59 -2.36 8.32
C ALA A 132 -12.58 -3.12 9.21
N HIS A 133 -11.63 -3.84 8.61
CA HIS A 133 -10.52 -4.45 9.34
C HIS A 133 -9.60 -3.37 9.94
N CYS A 134 -9.19 -2.40 9.15
CA CYS A 134 -8.35 -1.29 9.54
C CYS A 134 -8.92 -0.55 10.77
N ALA A 135 -10.23 -0.27 10.79
CA ALA A 135 -10.90 0.37 11.92
C ALA A 135 -10.81 -0.46 13.21
N ARG A 136 -11.05 -1.78 13.14
CA ARG A 136 -10.91 -2.68 14.29
C ARG A 136 -9.45 -2.75 14.78
N TYR A 137 -8.51 -2.87 13.83
CA TYR A 137 -7.09 -2.92 14.12
C TYR A 137 -6.62 -1.67 14.87
N HIS A 138 -6.96 -0.46 14.38
CA HIS A 138 -6.59 0.77 15.04
C HIS A 138 -7.27 0.98 16.40
N ALA A 139 -8.51 0.51 16.58
CA ALA A 139 -9.16 0.53 17.89
C ALA A 139 -8.39 -0.34 18.91
N GLN A 140 -7.91 -1.50 18.51
CA GLN A 140 -7.07 -2.37 19.36
C GLN A 140 -5.71 -1.75 19.68
N GLN A 141 -5.17 -0.93 18.77
CA GLN A 141 -3.90 -0.21 18.96
C GLN A 141 -4.06 1.14 19.67
N HIS A 142 -5.26 1.50 20.15
CA HIS A 142 -5.57 2.79 20.77
C HIS A 142 -5.24 4.02 19.89
N LEU A 143 -5.43 3.88 18.58
CA LEU A 143 -5.15 4.94 17.60
C LEU A 143 -6.41 5.63 17.05
N SER A 144 -7.61 5.22 17.52
CA SER A 144 -8.90 5.74 17.00
C SER A 144 -9.06 7.26 17.10
N ASP A 145 -8.40 7.89 18.05
CA ASP A 145 -8.46 9.35 18.23
C ASP A 145 -7.58 10.11 17.23
N ARG A 146 -6.67 9.42 16.54
CA ARG A 146 -5.70 9.99 15.61
C ARG A 146 -5.93 9.58 14.16
N VAL A 147 -6.57 8.43 13.94
CA VAL A 147 -6.77 7.83 12.61
C VAL A 147 -8.20 8.03 12.15
N ASN A 148 -8.37 8.65 10.99
CA ASN A 148 -9.65 8.76 10.29
C ASN A 148 -9.61 7.90 9.02
N LEU A 149 -10.67 7.17 8.75
CA LEU A 149 -10.77 6.25 7.62
C LEU A 149 -11.91 6.67 6.70
N TYR A 150 -11.61 6.69 5.39
CA TYR A 150 -12.57 7.09 4.37
C TYR A 150 -12.64 6.05 3.25
N LEU A 151 -13.86 5.62 2.93
CA LEU A 151 -14.13 4.91 1.69
C LEU A 151 -14.11 5.94 0.57
N CYS A 152 -12.96 6.09 -0.08
CA CYS A 152 -12.68 7.18 -1.00
C CYS A 152 -11.72 6.73 -2.10
N ASP A 153 -12.02 7.13 -3.33
CA ASP A 153 -11.11 6.99 -4.46
C ASP A 153 -9.98 8.03 -4.40
N ALA A 154 -8.80 7.66 -4.85
CA ALA A 154 -7.66 8.57 -4.88
C ALA A 154 -7.88 9.83 -5.75
N GLN A 155 -8.72 9.74 -6.79
CA GLN A 155 -9.12 10.90 -7.60
C GLN A 155 -10.01 11.90 -6.84
N ASP A 156 -10.58 11.51 -5.71
CA ASP A 156 -11.53 12.31 -4.92
C ASP A 156 -10.89 12.87 -3.63
N VAL A 157 -9.58 12.80 -3.50
CA VAL A 157 -8.82 13.29 -2.33
C VAL A 157 -9.12 14.77 -2.00
N ALA A 158 -9.45 15.59 -2.99
CA ALA A 158 -9.85 17.00 -2.77
C ALA A 158 -11.12 17.13 -1.92
N LEU A 159 -12.00 16.12 -1.94
CA LEU A 159 -13.26 16.11 -1.20
C LEU A 159 -13.12 15.69 0.26
N LEU A 160 -11.94 15.24 0.69
CA LEU A 160 -11.67 14.89 2.08
C LEU A 160 -11.91 16.10 3.01
N PRO A 161 -12.36 15.87 4.26
CA PRO A 161 -12.61 16.94 5.23
C PRO A 161 -11.40 17.87 5.46
N ASN A 162 -11.69 19.07 5.99
CA ASN A 162 -10.70 20.08 6.34
C ASN A 162 -9.80 20.49 5.13
N PRO A 163 -10.38 21.02 4.04
CA PRO A 163 -9.64 21.40 2.84
C PRO A 163 -8.57 22.46 3.11
N ASP A 164 -8.78 23.33 4.10
CA ASP A 164 -7.88 24.42 4.48
C ASP A 164 -6.68 23.94 5.33
N THR A 165 -6.66 22.67 5.72
CA THR A 165 -5.54 22.07 6.47
C THR A 165 -4.81 21.10 5.57
N PRO A 166 -3.70 21.51 4.93
CA PRO A 166 -2.97 20.67 3.99
C PRO A 166 -2.22 19.53 4.68
N TYR A 167 -1.91 18.49 3.93
CA TYR A 167 -1.08 17.37 4.37
C TYR A 167 0.40 17.76 4.38
N ASP A 168 1.11 17.31 5.41
CA ASP A 168 2.56 17.45 5.58
C ASP A 168 3.34 16.30 4.95
N LEU A 169 2.69 15.13 4.87
CA LEU A 169 3.23 13.90 4.28
C LEU A 169 2.09 13.12 3.63
N VAL A 170 2.37 12.54 2.47
CA VAL A 170 1.49 11.57 1.83
C VAL A 170 2.27 10.29 1.57
N THR A 171 1.68 9.13 1.83
CA THR A 171 2.21 7.83 1.45
C THR A 171 1.29 7.16 0.43
N ILE A 172 1.87 6.49 -0.59
CA ILE A 172 1.15 5.75 -1.63
C ILE A 172 1.96 4.49 -1.92
N ARG A 173 1.54 3.35 -1.39
CA ARG A 173 2.38 2.15 -1.41
C ARG A 173 1.63 0.95 -1.97
N GLY A 174 2.05 0.46 -3.16
CA GLY A 174 1.44 -0.67 -3.85
C GLY A 174 0.04 -0.37 -4.38
N VAL A 175 -0.19 0.84 -4.90
CA VAL A 175 -1.53 1.33 -5.26
C VAL A 175 -1.62 1.79 -6.73
N ILE A 176 -0.59 2.47 -7.23
CA ILE A 176 -0.66 3.12 -8.55
C ILE A 176 -0.70 2.10 -9.70
N SER A 177 -0.19 0.89 -9.47
CA SER A 177 -0.32 -0.23 -10.42
C SER A 177 -1.78 -0.64 -10.70
N HIS A 178 -2.71 -0.29 -9.80
CA HIS A 178 -4.16 -0.46 -9.99
C HIS A 178 -4.79 0.67 -10.81
N PHE A 179 -4.12 1.80 -10.99
CA PHE A 179 -4.70 3.00 -11.60
C PHE A 179 -4.55 3.00 -13.12
N PRO A 180 -5.63 3.04 -13.92
CA PRO A 180 -5.54 3.50 -15.30
C PRO A 180 -4.78 4.84 -15.41
N ASN A 181 -4.23 5.14 -16.57
CA ASN A 181 -3.37 6.31 -16.73
C ASN A 181 -4.08 7.63 -16.37
N ASP A 182 -5.31 7.79 -16.80
CA ASP A 182 -6.15 8.97 -16.52
C ASP A 182 -6.46 9.11 -15.03
N LEU A 183 -6.71 7.99 -14.34
CA LEU A 183 -6.89 7.97 -12.89
C LEU A 183 -5.60 8.38 -12.17
N TYR A 184 -4.45 7.88 -12.60
CA TYR A 184 -3.16 8.26 -12.03
C TYR A 184 -2.89 9.76 -12.17
N GLU A 185 -3.11 10.31 -13.36
CA GLU A 185 -2.93 11.74 -13.63
C GLU A 185 -3.87 12.62 -12.78
N ARG A 186 -5.15 12.24 -12.67
CA ARG A 186 -6.11 12.95 -11.81
C ARG A 186 -5.75 12.86 -10.34
N SER A 187 -5.44 11.65 -9.86
CA SER A 187 -5.12 11.41 -8.45
C SER A 187 -3.91 12.21 -8.00
N MET A 188 -2.84 12.27 -8.79
CA MET A 188 -1.64 13.03 -8.43
C MET A 188 -1.90 14.53 -8.35
N LYS A 189 -2.74 15.09 -9.25
CA LYS A 189 -3.17 16.49 -9.18
C LYS A 189 -3.98 16.77 -7.92
N GLN A 190 -4.89 15.87 -7.54
CA GLN A 190 -5.71 16.02 -6.34
C GLN A 190 -4.87 15.91 -5.06
N VAL A 191 -3.93 14.95 -5.00
CA VAL A 191 -2.97 14.82 -3.91
C VAL A 191 -2.13 16.10 -3.77
N ALA A 192 -1.56 16.60 -4.87
CA ALA A 192 -0.77 17.83 -4.87
C ALA A 192 -1.57 19.04 -4.36
N ALA A 193 -2.85 19.16 -4.75
CA ALA A 193 -3.72 20.25 -4.31
C ALA A 193 -4.01 20.23 -2.80
N ARG A 194 -3.90 19.06 -2.15
CA ARG A 194 -4.14 18.88 -0.71
C ARG A 194 -2.86 18.90 0.12
N MET A 195 -1.68 19.04 -0.51
CA MET A 195 -0.38 19.11 0.18
C MET A 195 0.10 20.55 0.28
N ARG A 196 0.73 20.89 1.40
CA ARG A 196 1.42 22.19 1.52
C ARG A 196 2.69 22.22 0.66
N PRO A 197 3.15 23.38 0.23
CA PRO A 197 4.46 23.53 -0.39
C PRO A 197 5.57 22.98 0.52
N GLY A 198 6.51 22.26 -0.07
CA GLY A 198 7.61 21.61 0.64
C GLY A 198 7.26 20.25 1.29
N ALA A 199 5.98 19.86 1.35
CA ALA A 199 5.58 18.54 1.84
C ALA A 199 6.08 17.42 0.92
N LYS A 200 6.30 16.23 1.49
CA LYS A 200 6.81 15.07 0.74
C LYS A 200 5.72 14.05 0.46
N VAL A 201 5.83 13.40 -0.70
CA VAL A 201 5.12 12.16 -0.99
C VAL A 201 6.14 11.03 -1.10
N VAL A 202 5.85 9.92 -0.39
CA VAL A 202 6.65 8.70 -0.38
C VAL A 202 5.85 7.61 -1.09
N ILE A 203 6.38 7.15 -2.22
CA ILE A 203 5.67 6.19 -3.08
C ILE A 203 6.50 4.91 -3.20
N SER A 204 5.81 3.78 -3.20
CA SER A 204 6.37 2.48 -3.58
C SER A 204 5.44 1.83 -4.59
N ASP A 205 5.92 1.53 -5.77
CA ASP A 205 5.13 0.78 -6.75
C ASP A 205 6.00 0.02 -7.75
N ASN A 206 5.35 -0.83 -8.50
CA ASN A 206 5.97 -1.71 -9.50
C ASN A 206 5.91 -1.07 -10.88
N LEU A 207 7.07 -0.88 -11.49
CA LEU A 207 7.18 -0.24 -12.80
C LEU A 207 7.84 -1.18 -13.82
N TYR A 208 7.45 -1.03 -15.08
CA TYR A 208 8.09 -1.74 -16.19
C TYR A 208 9.39 -1.04 -16.60
N ASN A 209 10.49 -1.79 -16.60
CA ASN A 209 11.82 -1.30 -17.06
C ASN A 209 11.92 -1.27 -18.60
N ILE A 210 10.96 -1.87 -19.28
CA ILE A 210 10.87 -1.89 -20.74
C ILE A 210 9.55 -1.26 -21.20
N PRO A 211 9.47 -0.75 -22.44
CA PRO A 211 8.21 -0.27 -22.99
C PRO A 211 7.12 -1.34 -22.93
N LEU A 212 5.88 -0.93 -22.58
CA LEU A 212 4.75 -1.87 -22.45
C LEU A 212 4.49 -2.68 -23.71
N ASP A 213 4.66 -2.09 -24.88
CA ASP A 213 4.50 -2.77 -26.16
C ASP A 213 5.50 -3.93 -26.35
N ASN A 214 6.63 -3.88 -25.67
CA ASN A 214 7.69 -4.88 -25.71
C ASN A 214 7.60 -5.87 -24.54
N TYR A 215 6.73 -5.62 -23.56
CA TYR A 215 6.56 -6.55 -22.45
C TYR A 215 5.85 -7.82 -22.94
N ARG A 216 6.50 -8.94 -22.72
CA ARG A 216 5.90 -10.27 -22.88
C ARG A 216 6.19 -11.04 -21.60
N SER A 217 5.16 -11.59 -21.00
CA SER A 217 5.31 -12.53 -19.90
C SER A 217 5.88 -13.85 -20.42
N ASP A 218 6.72 -14.47 -19.61
CA ASP A 218 7.18 -15.85 -19.90
C ASP A 218 6.12 -16.90 -19.50
N ILE A 219 5.05 -16.46 -18.83
CA ILE A 219 3.88 -17.24 -18.42
C ILE A 219 2.65 -16.52 -18.97
N GLU A 220 1.72 -17.26 -19.56
CA GLU A 220 0.51 -16.70 -20.16
C GLU A 220 -0.36 -15.95 -19.11
N ASP A 221 -1.01 -14.87 -19.56
CA ASP A 221 -2.04 -14.11 -18.85
C ASP A 221 -1.66 -13.40 -17.54
N GLU A 222 -0.40 -13.03 -17.39
CA GLU A 222 0.11 -12.47 -16.15
C GLU A 222 -0.18 -10.99 -15.89
N VAL A 223 -0.56 -10.24 -16.93
CA VAL A 223 -0.54 -8.77 -16.86
C VAL A 223 -1.58 -8.20 -15.89
N ASP A 224 -2.69 -8.92 -15.68
CA ASP A 224 -3.82 -8.41 -14.89
C ASP A 224 -4.10 -9.17 -13.59
N ARG A 225 -3.19 -9.98 -13.11
CA ARG A 225 -3.35 -10.66 -11.81
C ARG A 225 -3.35 -9.65 -10.68
N LEU A 226 -4.15 -9.92 -9.66
CA LEU A 226 -4.39 -9.02 -8.52
C LEU A 226 -4.74 -7.59 -8.95
N ALA A 227 -5.43 -7.43 -10.07
CA ALA A 227 -5.80 -6.12 -10.60
C ALA A 227 -4.61 -5.18 -10.85
N CYS A 228 -3.40 -5.68 -11.13
CA CYS A 228 -2.17 -4.89 -11.30
C CYS A 228 -1.77 -4.62 -12.75
N LYS A 229 -2.72 -4.59 -13.66
CA LYS A 229 -2.47 -4.42 -15.12
C LYS A 229 -1.92 -3.04 -15.51
N HIS A 230 -2.12 -2.05 -14.67
CA HIS A 230 -1.85 -0.65 -15.02
C HIS A 230 -0.48 -0.14 -14.51
N ARG A 231 0.53 -1.01 -14.45
CA ARG A 231 1.91 -0.60 -14.14
C ARG A 231 2.41 0.41 -15.17
N LYS A 232 3.21 1.36 -14.72
CA LYS A 232 3.76 2.45 -15.52
C LYS A 232 5.21 2.16 -15.91
N THR A 233 5.73 2.91 -16.89
CA THR A 233 7.18 3.03 -17.07
C THR A 233 7.73 4.15 -16.17
N PRO A 234 9.02 4.09 -15.74
CA PRO A 234 9.62 5.13 -14.91
C PRO A 234 9.52 6.53 -15.51
N ALA A 235 9.70 6.65 -16.81
CA ALA A 235 9.62 7.95 -17.51
C ALA A 235 8.21 8.55 -17.44
N TYR A 236 7.18 7.75 -17.71
CA TYR A 236 5.78 8.20 -17.62
C TYR A 236 5.42 8.52 -16.17
N PHE A 237 5.84 7.68 -15.22
CA PHE A 237 5.57 7.87 -13.79
C PHE A 237 6.11 9.21 -13.30
N ARG A 238 7.39 9.50 -13.59
CA ARG A 238 8.06 10.76 -13.25
C ARG A 238 7.35 11.95 -13.89
N ARG A 239 7.07 11.89 -15.19
CA ARG A 239 6.40 12.97 -15.92
C ARG A 239 5.08 13.37 -15.28
N VAL A 240 4.24 12.42 -14.91
CA VAL A 240 2.95 12.71 -14.27
C VAL A 240 3.13 13.40 -12.91
N LEU A 241 4.11 12.98 -12.11
CA LEU A 241 4.42 13.67 -10.85
C LEU A 241 4.85 15.12 -11.09
N GLU A 242 5.76 15.35 -12.03
CA GLU A 242 6.27 16.69 -12.35
C GLU A 242 5.15 17.59 -12.91
N GLU A 243 4.31 17.10 -13.82
CA GLU A 243 3.14 17.80 -14.35
C GLU A 243 2.05 18.07 -13.29
N SER A 244 2.05 17.29 -12.20
CA SER A 244 1.13 17.49 -11.06
C SER A 244 1.67 18.46 -10.01
N GLY A 245 2.86 19.04 -10.20
CA GLY A 245 3.45 20.03 -9.31
C GLY A 245 4.33 19.42 -8.22
N PHE A 246 5.00 18.32 -8.52
CA PHE A 246 6.03 17.74 -7.67
C PHE A 246 7.42 17.90 -8.30
N ILE A 247 8.45 17.93 -7.46
CA ILE A 247 9.84 17.71 -7.83
C ILE A 247 10.20 16.31 -7.34
N VAL A 248 10.60 15.43 -8.25
CA VAL A 248 11.07 14.08 -7.90
C VAL A 248 12.51 14.20 -7.40
N GLU A 249 12.69 14.02 -6.09
CA GLU A 249 13.98 14.15 -5.40
C GLU A 249 14.79 12.85 -5.46
N ASP A 250 14.11 11.71 -5.37
CA ASP A 250 14.70 10.38 -5.51
C ASP A 250 13.76 9.44 -6.26
N MET A 251 14.31 8.60 -7.11
CA MET A 251 13.59 7.54 -7.80
C MET A 251 14.56 6.42 -8.13
N ARG A 252 14.48 5.33 -7.40
CA ARG A 252 15.40 4.19 -7.52
C ARG A 252 14.71 2.85 -7.36
N VAL A 253 15.36 1.80 -7.89
CA VAL A 253 14.95 0.41 -7.60
C VAL A 253 15.27 0.13 -6.14
N LEU A 254 14.22 -0.04 -5.34
CA LEU A 254 14.27 -0.40 -3.92
C LEU A 254 12.90 -0.98 -3.55
N PRO A 255 12.84 -2.19 -3.00
CA PRO A 255 13.94 -3.13 -2.73
C PRO A 255 14.66 -3.63 -4.00
N ARG A 256 15.81 -4.27 -3.85
CA ARG A 256 16.49 -4.93 -4.98
C ARG A 256 15.62 -6.03 -5.58
N ASN A 257 15.72 -6.27 -6.87
CA ASN A 257 14.92 -7.31 -7.54
C ASN A 257 15.04 -8.68 -6.86
N ILE A 258 16.23 -9.02 -6.34
CA ILE A 258 16.44 -10.29 -5.61
C ILE A 258 15.69 -10.33 -4.27
N ASP A 259 15.56 -9.19 -3.58
CA ASP A 259 14.80 -9.08 -2.33
C ASP A 259 13.30 -9.29 -2.60
N VAL A 260 12.79 -8.68 -3.69
CA VAL A 260 11.39 -8.86 -4.13
C VAL A 260 11.12 -10.31 -4.55
N ALA A 261 12.04 -10.94 -5.29
CA ALA A 261 11.93 -12.35 -5.67
C ALA A 261 11.92 -13.26 -4.43
N ARG A 262 12.72 -12.94 -3.40
CA ARG A 262 12.70 -13.65 -2.12
C ARG A 262 11.34 -13.50 -1.44
N TRP A 263 10.82 -12.29 -1.34
CA TRP A 263 9.51 -12.02 -0.76
C TRP A 263 8.40 -12.86 -1.43
N PHE A 264 8.40 -12.92 -2.78
CA PHE A 264 7.46 -13.76 -3.51
C PHE A 264 7.64 -15.25 -3.22
N THR A 265 8.87 -15.72 -3.04
CA THR A 265 9.15 -17.11 -2.67
C THR A 265 8.54 -17.43 -1.30
N ASP A 266 8.78 -16.59 -0.30
CA ASP A 266 8.27 -16.78 1.06
C ASP A 266 6.72 -16.76 1.10
N VAL A 267 6.10 -15.83 0.34
CA VAL A 267 4.63 -15.77 0.22
C VAL A 267 4.07 -17.02 -0.45
N LYS A 268 4.68 -17.47 -1.54
CA LYS A 268 4.28 -18.72 -2.22
C LYS A 268 4.38 -19.93 -1.28
N GLU A 269 5.48 -20.07 -0.54
CA GLU A 269 5.68 -21.13 0.43
C GLU A 269 4.62 -21.07 1.56
N ASN A 270 4.30 -19.87 2.06
CA ASN A 270 3.24 -19.69 3.04
C ASN A 270 1.87 -20.15 2.51
N ILE A 271 1.53 -19.76 1.28
CA ILE A 271 0.27 -20.16 0.64
C ILE A 271 0.21 -21.70 0.50
N GLU A 272 1.25 -22.32 -0.05
CA GLU A 272 1.32 -23.77 -0.26
C GLU A 272 1.33 -24.59 1.04
N LYS A 273 1.83 -24.00 2.13
CA LYS A 273 1.79 -24.59 3.47
C LYS A 273 0.42 -24.56 4.12
N ASN A 274 -0.34 -23.47 3.90
CA ASN A 274 -1.58 -23.20 4.63
C ASN A 274 -2.86 -23.57 3.86
N PHE A 275 -2.76 -23.78 2.54
CA PHE A 275 -3.91 -24.08 1.68
C PHE A 275 -3.64 -25.28 0.79
N THR A 276 -4.70 -26.00 0.47
CA THR A 276 -4.72 -27.03 -0.59
C THR A 276 -5.30 -26.42 -1.88
N PRO A 277 -5.13 -27.07 -3.05
CA PRO A 277 -5.74 -26.60 -4.31
C PRO A 277 -7.28 -26.37 -4.22
N ASP A 278 -7.96 -27.12 -3.35
CA ASP A 278 -9.41 -27.03 -3.19
C ASP A 278 -9.85 -25.97 -2.17
N THR A 279 -8.93 -25.43 -1.36
CA THR A 279 -9.23 -24.50 -0.26
C THR A 279 -8.60 -23.12 -0.43
N ILE A 280 -7.73 -22.94 -1.40
CA ILE A 280 -7.06 -21.66 -1.66
C ILE A 280 -8.06 -20.63 -2.19
N PRO A 281 -8.19 -19.44 -1.57
CA PRO A 281 -8.98 -18.35 -2.12
C PRO A 281 -8.47 -17.89 -3.50
N PRO A 282 -9.38 -17.53 -4.43
CA PRO A 282 -8.97 -17.14 -5.79
C PRO A 282 -7.89 -16.05 -5.86
N PRO A 283 -7.94 -14.95 -5.07
CA PRO A 283 -6.87 -13.95 -5.09
C PRO A 283 -5.53 -14.47 -4.58
N LEU A 284 -5.53 -15.40 -3.62
CA LEU A 284 -4.29 -16.02 -3.14
C LEU A 284 -3.73 -17.01 -4.15
N GLU A 285 -4.58 -17.69 -4.93
CA GLU A 285 -4.12 -18.50 -6.07
C GLU A 285 -3.49 -17.61 -7.16
N GLU A 286 -4.12 -16.46 -7.47
CA GLU A 286 -3.51 -15.47 -8.37
C GLU A 286 -2.13 -15.03 -7.86
N LEU A 287 -2.02 -14.73 -6.55
CA LEU A 287 -0.76 -14.33 -5.93
C LEU A 287 0.30 -15.44 -6.00
N ARG A 288 -0.09 -16.69 -5.73
CA ARG A 288 0.81 -17.86 -5.79
C ARG A 288 1.39 -18.05 -7.20
N VAL A 289 0.57 -17.94 -8.23
CA VAL A 289 1.03 -18.04 -9.63
C VAL A 289 1.87 -16.82 -10.02
N MET A 290 1.42 -15.62 -9.63
CA MET A 290 2.14 -14.37 -9.88
C MET A 290 3.53 -14.36 -9.24
N ALA A 291 3.71 -15.00 -8.09
CA ALA A 291 4.99 -15.11 -7.42
C ALA A 291 6.08 -15.76 -8.28
N VAL A 292 5.70 -16.71 -9.12
CA VAL A 292 6.63 -17.38 -10.04
C VAL A 292 6.96 -16.48 -11.24
N SER A 293 5.93 -15.97 -11.91
CA SER A 293 6.09 -15.17 -13.14
C SER A 293 6.82 -13.85 -12.88
N LEU A 294 6.46 -13.15 -11.80
CA LEU A 294 7.13 -11.90 -11.47
C LEU A 294 8.56 -12.11 -10.98
N SER A 295 8.86 -13.20 -10.28
CA SER A 295 10.25 -13.51 -9.92
C SER A 295 11.13 -13.67 -11.17
N VAL A 296 10.63 -14.32 -12.22
CA VAL A 296 11.33 -14.43 -13.51
C VAL A 296 11.47 -13.05 -14.17
N ALA A 297 10.44 -12.24 -14.17
CA ALA A 297 10.47 -10.89 -14.74
C ALA A 297 11.45 -9.95 -14.01
N LEU A 298 11.55 -10.06 -12.68
CA LEU A 298 12.52 -9.35 -11.83
C LEU A 298 13.96 -9.76 -12.16
N ILE A 299 14.23 -11.07 -12.25
CA ILE A 299 15.57 -11.58 -12.59
C ILE A 299 15.99 -11.12 -14.00
N LYS A 300 15.05 -11.03 -14.94
CA LYS A 300 15.28 -10.54 -16.30
C LYS A 300 15.26 -9.01 -16.43
N ASP A 301 15.14 -8.30 -15.32
CA ASP A 301 15.05 -6.84 -15.26
C ASP A 301 13.96 -6.22 -16.16
N LYS A 302 12.88 -6.96 -16.41
CA LYS A 302 11.73 -6.46 -17.18
C LYS A 302 10.87 -5.51 -16.36
N PHE A 303 10.92 -5.65 -15.03
CA PHE A 303 10.09 -5.01 -14.06
C PHE A 303 10.87 -4.88 -12.74
N SER A 304 10.62 -3.83 -11.99
CA SER A 304 11.22 -3.61 -10.66
C SER A 304 10.26 -2.86 -9.75
N THR A 305 10.46 -3.01 -8.44
CA THR A 305 9.83 -2.14 -7.44
C THR A 305 10.66 -0.86 -7.30
N TYR A 306 10.00 0.27 -7.41
CA TYR A 306 10.62 1.58 -7.26
C TYR A 306 10.18 2.25 -5.95
N SER A 307 11.15 2.78 -5.23
CA SER A 307 10.93 3.81 -4.22
C SER A 307 11.03 5.17 -4.89
N VAL A 308 10.04 6.02 -4.67
CA VAL A 308 10.00 7.38 -5.23
C VAL A 308 9.71 8.36 -4.12
N ILE A 309 10.58 9.34 -3.96
CA ILE A 309 10.41 10.45 -3.04
C ILE A 309 10.24 11.72 -3.88
N ALA A 310 9.13 12.40 -3.69
CA ALA A 310 8.90 13.66 -4.38
C ALA A 310 8.40 14.73 -3.39
N ARG A 311 8.68 15.98 -3.72
CA ARG A 311 8.34 17.15 -2.90
C ARG A 311 7.36 18.05 -3.65
N ARG A 312 6.34 18.50 -2.96
CA ARG A 312 5.38 19.47 -3.48
C ARG A 312 6.06 20.84 -3.70
N VAL A 313 5.91 21.41 -4.88
CA VAL A 313 6.43 22.74 -5.24
C VAL A 313 5.72 23.84 -4.47
#